data_678864d8f95c9bb5a08635f91eafd443
#
_entry.id   678864d8f95c9bb5a08635f91eafd443
#
_cell.length_a   1.000
_cell.length_b   1.000
_cell.length_c   1.000
_cell.angle_alpha   90.00
_cell.angle_beta   90.00
_cell.angle_gamma   90.00
#
_symmetry.space_group_name_H-M   'P 1'
#
loop_
_entity.id
_entity.type
_entity.pdbx_description
1 polymer ?
#
loop_
_entity_poly.entity_id
_entity_poly.type
_entity_poly.pdbx_seq_one_letter_code
_entity_poly.pdbx_strand_id
1 'polypeptide(L)'
;MKFTLISSALLVVGASAKLHTPSTHVDYVRRALPSDAAGYAKLDNPTKECKYYTPPEMEQMLKERLPKAGKIADILPNDDEAKKVWKEIQDMGIIPEEVKTKPDASNGKHAEVDVKSANYDADKDPDCWWSASQCTKPKHNKIPEDIAVCPEGSTYGLTFDDGPNCSHNAFYDFLKQKKLKASLFYIGTNVATWPYQAQRGLADGHDICVHTWSHPAMTTLSDSQVFAELFYTVRVIKAVLGITTTCWRPPFGDTDDRVRAIAAGLGLRTIHWREDTDDWQMASTGSSKQVRQNYDKIVDKASNESPIVLAHELHNDTMSIFIEKESKIADAYKHVAPISACMNVTNPYMENQIVYPDFEEYTGGNANYKGLPDMSNMKINPNVDFSALPLAKMDTGFAPGGENKKQTDTGSATLSSPSSDDGSKNANGSKDGGRGGKDNSHKENGAIQFSSLSLWAAVLSSITVTFVAFQV
;
A
#
# COMPACT_ATOMS: atom_id res chain seq x y z
N MET A 1 47.85 -71.87 -42.98
CA MET A 1 46.61 -71.75 -43.75
C MET A 1 46.39 -70.24 -44.09
N LYS A 2 46.57 -69.94 -45.34
CA LYS A 2 46.43 -68.59 -45.87
C LYS A 2 44.95 -68.34 -46.21
N PHE A 3 44.33 -67.32 -45.70
CA PHE A 3 43.03 -66.84 -46.16
C PHE A 3 43.21 -65.54 -46.95
N THR A 4 42.77 -65.57 -48.18
CA THR A 4 42.83 -64.52 -49.16
C THR A 4 41.56 -63.66 -49.01
N LEU A 5 41.71 -62.35 -48.84
CA LEU A 5 40.64 -61.38 -48.83
C LEU A 5 40.34 -60.97 -50.27
N ILE A 6 39.10 -61.18 -50.71
CA ILE A 6 38.57 -60.69 -52.01
C ILE A 6 37.89 -59.36 -51.73
N SER A 7 38.39 -58.27 -52.28
CA SER A 7 37.76 -56.94 -52.28
C SER A 7 36.77 -56.84 -53.41
N SER A 8 35.50 -56.68 -53.09
CA SER A 8 34.46 -56.32 -54.05
C SER A 8 34.21 -54.82 -54.04
N ALA A 9 34.60 -54.13 -55.10
CA ALA A 9 34.30 -52.71 -55.25
C ALA A 9 32.85 -52.52 -55.73
N LEU A 10 32.05 -51.87 -54.94
CA LEU A 10 30.71 -51.45 -55.26
C LEU A 10 30.78 -50.02 -55.83
N LEU A 11 30.45 -49.81 -57.10
CA LEU A 11 30.27 -48.52 -57.70
C LEU A 11 28.90 -47.96 -57.26
N VAL A 12 28.91 -46.86 -56.43
CA VAL A 12 27.70 -46.14 -56.14
C VAL A 12 27.59 -44.95 -57.06
N VAL A 13 26.63 -44.99 -58.00
CA VAL A 13 26.25 -43.87 -58.85
C VAL A 13 25.48 -42.85 -57.93
N GLY A 14 26.11 -41.73 -57.72
CA GLY A 14 25.51 -40.64 -56.93
C GLY A 14 24.44 -39.88 -57.73
N ALA A 15 23.19 -40.07 -57.39
CA ALA A 15 22.13 -39.15 -57.76
C ALA A 15 22.05 -38.02 -56.70
N SER A 16 22.55 -36.81 -57.06
CA SER A 16 22.39 -35.61 -56.24
C SER A 16 20.94 -35.14 -56.23
N ALA A 17 20.12 -35.67 -55.33
CA ALA A 17 18.86 -35.04 -54.98
C ALA A 17 19.15 -33.81 -54.10
N LYS A 18 18.97 -32.60 -54.63
CA LYS A 18 18.90 -31.36 -53.83
C LYS A 18 17.71 -31.47 -52.91
N LEU A 19 17.96 -31.85 -51.65
CA LEU A 19 17.01 -31.67 -50.55
C LEU A 19 16.77 -30.16 -50.38
N HIS A 20 15.63 -29.71 -50.89
CA HIS A 20 15.07 -28.42 -50.47
C HIS A 20 14.66 -28.56 -49.01
N THR A 21 15.52 -28.15 -48.07
CA THR A 21 15.10 -27.88 -46.72
C THR A 21 14.25 -26.62 -46.76
N PRO A 22 12.96 -26.68 -46.34
CA PRO A 22 12.24 -25.42 -46.13
C PRO A 22 12.98 -24.69 -45.00
N SER A 23 13.55 -23.55 -45.34
CA SER A 23 14.02 -22.59 -44.35
C SER A 23 12.81 -22.07 -43.61
N THR A 24 12.41 -22.76 -42.55
CA THR A 24 11.59 -22.16 -41.53
C THR A 24 12.51 -21.26 -40.68
N HIS A 25 12.97 -20.16 -41.30
CA HIS A 25 13.27 -18.99 -40.51
C HIS A 25 11.93 -18.55 -39.90
N VAL A 26 11.58 -19.11 -38.76
CA VAL A 26 10.70 -18.43 -37.86
C VAL A 26 11.52 -17.21 -37.45
N ASP A 27 11.31 -16.10 -38.12
CA ASP A 27 11.72 -14.79 -37.65
C ASP A 27 11.05 -14.62 -36.30
N TYR A 28 11.76 -15.00 -35.24
CA TYR A 28 11.50 -14.50 -33.90
C TYR A 28 11.78 -12.98 -33.98
N VAL A 29 10.78 -12.27 -34.53
CA VAL A 29 10.72 -10.82 -34.28
C VAL A 29 10.72 -10.71 -32.78
N ARG A 30 11.85 -10.35 -32.19
CA ARG A 30 11.94 -9.88 -30.82
C ARG A 30 11.00 -8.68 -30.80
N ARG A 31 9.71 -8.92 -30.45
CA ARG A 31 8.80 -7.81 -30.24
C ARG A 31 9.46 -6.94 -29.17
N ALA A 32 9.79 -5.71 -29.53
CA ALA A 32 10.24 -4.71 -28.57
C ALA A 32 9.23 -4.68 -27.42
N LEU A 33 9.70 -4.44 -26.21
CA LEU A 33 8.80 -4.21 -25.08
C LEU A 33 7.89 -3.03 -25.43
N PRO A 34 6.64 -3.02 -24.92
CA PRO A 34 5.79 -1.85 -25.02
C PRO A 34 6.50 -0.61 -24.49
N SER A 35 6.15 0.56 -25.01
CA SER A 35 6.75 1.84 -24.62
C SER A 35 5.79 2.73 -23.79
N ASP A 36 4.65 2.19 -23.41
CA ASP A 36 3.61 2.87 -22.64
C ASP A 36 2.78 1.90 -21.77
N ALA A 37 2.00 2.47 -20.85
CA ALA A 37 1.15 1.70 -19.95
C ALA A 37 0.08 0.89 -20.68
N ALA A 38 -0.51 1.42 -21.74
CA ALA A 38 -1.54 0.73 -22.51
C ALA A 38 -1.00 -0.53 -23.21
N GLY A 39 0.24 -0.51 -23.64
CA GLY A 39 0.93 -1.66 -24.19
C GLY A 39 1.26 -2.70 -23.12
N TYR A 40 1.76 -2.28 -21.97
CA TYR A 40 2.05 -3.17 -20.83
C TYR A 40 0.78 -3.82 -20.28
N ALA A 41 -0.33 -3.09 -20.18
CA ALA A 41 -1.62 -3.62 -19.74
C ALA A 41 -2.19 -4.74 -20.65
N LYS A 42 -1.66 -4.91 -21.88
CA LYS A 42 -2.05 -5.97 -22.80
C LYS A 42 -1.17 -7.22 -22.72
N LEU A 43 -0.15 -7.19 -21.89
CA LEU A 43 0.67 -8.38 -21.67
C LEU A 43 -0.14 -9.38 -20.82
N ASP A 44 -0.09 -10.64 -21.20
CA ASP A 44 -0.89 -11.73 -20.67
C ASP A 44 -0.06 -12.82 -19.96
N ASN A 45 1.19 -12.49 -19.67
CA ASN A 45 2.13 -13.45 -19.12
C ASN A 45 3.09 -12.76 -18.13
N PRO A 46 3.14 -13.19 -16.85
CA PRO A 46 4.00 -12.62 -15.84
C PRO A 46 5.48 -12.49 -16.21
N THR A 47 6.02 -13.45 -16.98
CA THR A 47 7.42 -13.40 -17.45
C THR A 47 7.66 -12.24 -18.44
N LYS A 48 6.65 -11.88 -19.23
CA LYS A 48 6.73 -10.73 -20.14
C LYS A 48 6.49 -9.42 -19.37
N GLU A 49 5.51 -9.42 -18.48
CA GLU A 49 5.15 -8.26 -17.66
C GLU A 49 6.32 -7.83 -16.77
N CYS A 50 6.98 -8.77 -16.11
CA CYS A 50 8.12 -8.53 -15.22
C CYS A 50 9.46 -8.42 -15.94
N LYS A 51 9.48 -8.30 -17.27
CA LYS A 51 10.73 -7.99 -17.96
C LYS A 51 11.12 -6.55 -17.69
N TYR A 52 12.27 -6.37 -17.03
CA TYR A 52 12.75 -5.04 -16.63
C TYR A 52 12.90 -4.09 -17.83
N TYR A 53 12.52 -2.85 -17.60
CA TYR A 53 12.64 -1.73 -18.54
C TYR A 53 12.87 -0.43 -17.75
N THR A 54 13.44 0.58 -18.38
CA THR A 54 13.59 1.90 -17.76
C THR A 54 13.32 2.97 -18.82
N PRO A 55 12.22 3.72 -18.71
CA PRO A 55 12.02 4.89 -19.56
C PRO A 55 13.12 5.94 -19.34
N PRO A 56 13.55 6.68 -20.39
CA PRO A 56 14.61 7.68 -20.26
C PRO A 56 14.34 8.74 -19.17
N GLU A 57 13.09 9.13 -18.99
CA GLU A 57 12.68 10.09 -17.97
C GLU A 57 12.90 9.53 -16.54
N MET A 58 12.65 8.24 -16.34
CA MET A 58 12.94 7.58 -15.06
C MET A 58 14.43 7.39 -14.83
N GLU A 59 15.20 7.08 -15.87
CA GLU A 59 16.67 6.99 -15.76
C GLU A 59 17.27 8.32 -15.31
N GLN A 60 16.80 9.44 -15.86
CA GLN A 60 17.17 10.78 -15.43
C GLN A 60 16.82 11.02 -13.97
N MET A 61 15.58 10.71 -13.55
CA MET A 61 15.14 10.93 -12.17
C MET A 61 15.94 10.10 -11.16
N LEU A 62 16.18 8.83 -11.45
CA LEU A 62 16.95 7.92 -10.58
C LEU A 62 18.41 8.40 -10.40
N LYS A 63 18.95 9.07 -11.39
CA LYS A 63 20.32 9.61 -11.33
C LYS A 63 20.40 10.93 -10.55
N GLU A 64 19.39 11.79 -10.66
CA GLU A 64 19.51 13.21 -10.27
C GLU A 64 18.58 13.63 -9.13
N ARG A 65 17.41 12.99 -8.99
CA ARG A 65 16.31 13.51 -8.17
C ARG A 65 15.69 12.52 -7.18
N LEU A 66 16.10 11.27 -7.20
CA LEU A 66 15.54 10.23 -6.35
C LEU A 66 16.63 9.53 -5.54
N PRO A 67 16.34 9.07 -4.32
CA PRO A 67 17.25 8.25 -3.55
C PRO A 67 17.55 6.93 -4.25
N LYS A 68 18.62 6.27 -3.83
CA LYS A 68 18.96 4.95 -4.36
C LYS A 68 17.83 3.96 -4.08
N ALA A 69 17.38 3.25 -5.14
CA ALA A 69 16.32 2.25 -5.04
C ALA A 69 16.65 1.16 -4.01
N GLY A 70 15.65 0.79 -3.19
CA GLY A 70 15.77 -0.22 -2.16
C GLY A 70 16.71 0.13 -1.00
N LYS A 71 17.01 1.42 -0.80
CA LYS A 71 17.79 1.94 0.34
C LYS A 71 16.96 2.96 1.10
N ILE A 72 17.17 3.01 2.42
CA ILE A 72 16.59 4.06 3.25
C ILE A 72 16.87 5.41 2.60
N ALA A 73 15.84 6.22 2.44
CA ALA A 73 15.95 7.54 1.85
C ALA A 73 16.53 8.54 2.86
N ASP A 74 17.45 9.35 2.36
CA ASP A 74 17.90 10.57 3.02
C ASP A 74 17.63 11.76 2.10
N ILE A 75 17.56 12.98 2.67
CA ILE A 75 17.46 14.19 1.87
C ILE A 75 18.72 14.33 1.02
N LEU A 76 18.54 14.32 -0.31
CA LEU A 76 19.67 14.40 -1.23
C LEU A 76 20.45 15.70 -1.04
N PRO A 77 21.80 15.68 -1.05
CA PRO A 77 22.63 16.85 -0.77
C PRO A 77 22.35 18.06 -1.66
N ASN A 78 21.95 17.84 -2.91
CA ASN A 78 21.68 18.89 -3.90
C ASN A 78 20.18 19.13 -4.12
N ASP A 79 19.31 18.66 -3.24
CA ASP A 79 17.87 18.83 -3.36
C ASP A 79 17.38 19.98 -2.47
N ASP A 80 17.49 21.20 -2.98
CA ASP A 80 17.11 22.40 -2.24
C ASP A 80 15.59 22.51 -2.06
N GLU A 81 14.81 21.91 -2.95
CA GLU A 81 13.34 21.81 -2.82
C GLU A 81 12.96 20.92 -1.61
N ALA A 82 13.54 19.73 -1.50
CA ALA A 82 13.32 18.85 -0.35
C ALA A 82 13.74 19.50 0.97
N LYS A 83 14.91 20.16 1.00
CA LYS A 83 15.40 20.90 2.18
C LYS A 83 14.45 22.02 2.60
N LYS A 84 13.92 22.76 1.62
CA LYS A 84 12.96 23.84 1.86
C LYS A 84 11.66 23.29 2.47
N VAL A 85 11.07 22.25 1.85
CA VAL A 85 9.84 21.63 2.37
C VAL A 85 10.06 21.06 3.77
N TRP A 86 11.19 20.38 4.00
CA TRP A 86 11.55 19.87 5.32
C TRP A 86 11.62 20.95 6.38
N LYS A 87 12.31 22.06 6.06
CA LYS A 87 12.37 23.21 6.97
C LYS A 87 10.99 23.79 7.26
N GLU A 88 10.12 23.92 6.29
CA GLU A 88 8.78 24.44 6.48
C GLU A 88 7.96 23.52 7.42
N ILE A 89 8.11 22.20 7.33
CA ILE A 89 7.46 21.25 8.24
C ILE A 89 8.01 21.40 9.67
N GLN A 90 9.32 21.54 9.82
CA GLN A 90 9.93 21.81 11.14
C GLN A 90 9.41 23.14 11.75
N ASP A 91 9.29 24.19 10.94
CA ASP A 91 8.81 25.50 11.36
C ASP A 91 7.30 25.51 11.77
N MET A 92 6.54 24.46 11.39
CA MET A 92 5.15 24.30 11.88
C MET A 92 5.07 23.97 13.37
N GLY A 93 6.15 23.45 13.99
CA GLY A 93 6.19 23.07 15.40
C GLY A 93 5.13 22.03 15.78
N ILE A 94 4.86 21.07 14.88
CA ILE A 94 3.90 19.98 15.10
C ILE A 94 4.58 18.65 15.47
N ILE A 95 5.89 18.54 15.24
CA ILE A 95 6.66 17.33 15.53
C ILE A 95 6.98 17.32 17.03
N PRO A 96 6.53 16.31 17.81
CA PRO A 96 6.78 16.26 19.24
C PRO A 96 8.25 15.92 19.51
N GLU A 97 8.96 16.83 20.18
CA GLU A 97 10.40 16.69 20.47
C GLU A 97 10.73 15.58 21.48
N GLU A 98 9.79 15.23 22.35
CA GLU A 98 9.92 14.19 23.37
C GLU A 98 9.81 12.78 22.79
N VAL A 99 9.15 12.58 21.64
CA VAL A 99 9.01 11.28 21.00
C VAL A 99 10.30 10.93 20.27
N LYS A 100 10.98 9.89 20.76
CA LYS A 100 12.28 9.45 20.22
C LYS A 100 12.12 8.26 19.28
N THR A 101 13.13 8.05 18.45
CA THR A 101 13.23 6.85 17.59
C THR A 101 13.14 5.57 18.44
N LYS A 102 12.48 4.56 17.87
CA LYS A 102 12.35 3.24 18.50
C LYS A 102 13.53 2.33 18.10
N PRO A 103 13.84 1.31 18.91
CA PRO A 103 14.94 0.39 18.60
C PRO A 103 14.67 -0.41 17.34
N ASP A 104 15.70 -0.57 16.49
CA ASP A 104 15.69 -1.43 15.31
C ASP A 104 16.14 -2.85 15.68
N ALA A 105 15.26 -3.86 15.48
CA ALA A 105 15.58 -5.27 15.73
C ALA A 105 16.36 -5.91 14.56
N SER A 106 16.48 -5.23 13.42
CA SER A 106 17.04 -5.79 12.19
C SER A 106 18.51 -5.41 11.91
N ASN A 107 19.25 -4.99 12.95
CA ASN A 107 20.67 -4.64 12.87
C ASN A 107 20.98 -3.55 11.80
N GLY A 108 20.27 -2.45 11.86
CA GLY A 108 20.46 -1.29 10.95
C GLY A 108 19.81 -1.45 9.58
N LYS A 109 18.97 -2.44 9.38
CA LYS A 109 18.18 -2.59 8.15
C LYS A 109 16.83 -1.88 8.22
N HIS A 110 16.39 -1.50 9.43
CA HIS A 110 15.09 -0.86 9.70
C HIS A 110 13.89 -1.67 9.15
N ALA A 111 14.01 -3.00 9.14
CA ALA A 111 12.98 -3.92 8.65
C ALA A 111 12.10 -4.49 9.76
N GLU A 112 12.44 -4.21 11.03
CA GLU A 112 11.70 -4.69 12.19
C GLU A 112 11.99 -3.78 13.38
N VAL A 113 10.97 -3.50 14.20
CA VAL A 113 11.09 -2.74 15.43
C VAL A 113 11.15 -3.65 16.64
N ASP A 114 12.04 -3.36 17.59
CA ASP A 114 12.16 -4.11 18.85
C ASP A 114 11.30 -3.49 19.96
N VAL A 115 10.02 -3.90 19.97
CA VAL A 115 9.06 -3.43 20.98
C VAL A 115 9.50 -3.79 22.41
N LYS A 116 10.19 -4.93 22.58
CA LYS A 116 10.60 -5.40 23.92
C LYS A 116 11.75 -4.58 24.49
N SER A 117 12.77 -4.28 23.66
CA SER A 117 13.91 -3.48 24.12
C SER A 117 13.60 -1.99 24.24
N ALA A 118 12.49 -1.54 23.66
CA ALA A 118 12.04 -0.15 23.78
C ALA A 118 11.61 0.25 25.20
N ASN A 119 11.41 -0.73 26.11
CA ASN A 119 10.90 -0.49 27.47
C ASN A 119 9.65 0.40 27.47
N TYR A 120 8.75 0.17 26.52
CA TYR A 120 7.57 0.98 26.28
C TYR A 120 6.40 0.53 27.15
N ASP A 121 5.75 1.49 27.80
CA ASP A 121 4.54 1.26 28.59
C ASP A 121 3.30 1.35 27.69
N ALA A 122 2.87 0.22 27.15
CA ALA A 122 1.74 0.13 26.23
C ALA A 122 0.40 0.50 26.89
N ASP A 123 0.28 0.42 28.23
CA ASP A 123 -0.93 0.82 28.95
C ASP A 123 -1.06 2.35 29.01
N LYS A 124 0.05 3.06 29.15
CA LYS A 124 0.08 4.52 29.10
C LYS A 124 0.10 5.05 27.68
N ASP A 125 0.78 4.32 26.78
CA ASP A 125 0.87 4.62 25.36
C ASP A 125 1.10 6.13 25.08
N PRO A 126 2.24 6.69 25.52
CA PRO A 126 2.42 8.14 25.60
C PRO A 126 2.48 8.85 24.24
N ASP A 127 2.78 8.14 23.18
CA ASP A 127 3.00 8.65 21.83
C ASP A 127 2.27 7.84 20.74
N CYS A 128 1.23 7.09 21.13
CA CYS A 128 0.36 6.36 20.22
C CYS A 128 1.15 5.44 19.26
N TRP A 129 2.03 4.58 19.83
CA TRP A 129 2.86 3.71 19.02
C TRP A 129 2.11 2.45 18.60
N TRP A 130 1.77 2.35 17.29
CA TRP A 130 0.99 1.27 16.71
C TRP A 130 1.57 -0.12 17.00
N SER A 131 2.88 -0.31 16.81
CA SER A 131 3.53 -1.62 16.98
C SER A 131 3.44 -2.16 18.42
N ALA A 132 3.22 -1.29 19.41
CA ALA A 132 3.08 -1.67 20.80
C ALA A 132 1.62 -1.79 21.25
N SER A 133 0.73 -0.92 20.79
CA SER A 133 -0.62 -0.75 21.35
C SER A 133 -1.74 -0.78 20.30
N GLN A 134 -1.39 -0.81 18.99
CA GLN A 134 -2.34 -0.61 17.88
C GLN A 134 -3.14 0.71 18.00
N CYS A 135 -2.53 1.73 18.58
CA CYS A 135 -3.15 3.04 18.76
C CYS A 135 -3.34 3.75 17.41
N THR A 136 -4.57 4.29 17.19
CA THR A 136 -4.95 5.09 16.03
C THR A 136 -5.34 6.52 16.36
N LYS A 137 -5.28 6.88 17.66
CA LYS A 137 -5.67 8.19 18.17
C LYS A 137 -4.46 8.90 18.77
N PRO A 138 -3.79 9.76 17.99
CA PRO A 138 -2.63 10.50 18.44
C PRO A 138 -2.83 11.18 19.81
N LYS A 139 -1.80 11.22 20.62
CA LYS A 139 -1.81 11.87 21.93
C LYS A 139 -1.47 13.36 21.83
N HIS A 140 -0.76 13.73 20.77
CA HIS A 140 -0.35 15.10 20.51
C HIS A 140 -1.38 15.85 19.68
N ASN A 141 -1.71 17.08 20.13
CA ASN A 141 -2.65 17.95 19.44
C ASN A 141 -2.16 18.29 18.03
N LYS A 142 -3.10 18.54 17.11
CA LYS A 142 -2.87 18.88 15.69
C LYS A 142 -2.42 17.71 14.81
N ILE A 143 -2.31 16.50 15.35
CA ILE A 143 -2.10 15.30 14.55
C ILE A 143 -3.46 14.64 14.34
N PRO A 144 -3.90 14.42 13.10
CA PRO A 144 -5.22 13.84 12.83
C PRO A 144 -5.26 12.35 13.21
N GLU A 145 -6.42 11.88 13.68
CA GLU A 145 -6.65 10.45 13.94
C GLU A 145 -6.44 9.63 12.67
N ASP A 146 -5.93 8.41 12.79
CA ASP A 146 -5.78 7.49 11.67
C ASP A 146 -7.15 7.00 11.17
N ILE A 147 -7.21 6.60 9.91
CA ILE A 147 -8.37 5.93 9.33
C ILE A 147 -8.10 4.42 9.35
N ALA A 148 -8.92 3.63 10.03
CA ALA A 148 -8.77 2.18 10.14
C ALA A 148 -10.06 1.39 9.87
N VAL A 149 -11.19 2.10 9.78
CA VAL A 149 -12.53 1.53 9.54
C VAL A 149 -13.33 2.41 8.57
N CYS A 150 -14.26 1.82 7.87
CA CYS A 150 -15.25 2.55 7.09
C CYS A 150 -16.41 3.01 7.96
N PRO A 151 -16.94 4.24 7.80
CA PRO A 151 -18.07 4.74 8.58
C PRO A 151 -19.37 3.97 8.32
N GLU A 152 -19.58 3.55 7.08
CA GLU A 152 -20.82 2.88 6.68
C GLU A 152 -20.83 1.40 7.06
N GLY A 153 -21.94 0.93 7.63
CA GLY A 153 -22.10 -0.41 8.16
C GLY A 153 -21.96 -1.52 7.11
N SER A 154 -21.32 -2.63 7.50
CA SER A 154 -21.10 -3.80 6.64
C SER A 154 -20.35 -3.45 5.35
N THR A 155 -19.29 -2.62 5.48
CA THR A 155 -18.41 -2.21 4.38
C THR A 155 -17.04 -2.85 4.54
N TYR A 156 -16.59 -3.55 3.50
CA TYR A 156 -15.22 -4.05 3.37
C TYR A 156 -14.36 -2.98 2.67
N GLY A 157 -13.48 -2.32 3.41
CA GLY A 157 -12.50 -1.39 2.87
C GLY A 157 -11.40 -2.15 2.14
N LEU A 158 -11.43 -2.13 0.80
CA LEU A 158 -10.55 -2.93 -0.05
C LEU A 158 -9.22 -2.23 -0.28
N THR A 159 -8.15 -2.83 0.22
CA THR A 159 -6.79 -2.26 0.10
C THR A 159 -5.76 -3.31 -0.26
N PHE A 160 -4.70 -2.87 -0.98
CA PHE A 160 -3.53 -3.69 -1.29
C PHE A 160 -2.26 -2.88 -1.12
N ASP A 161 -1.30 -3.44 -0.40
CA ASP A 161 0.00 -2.85 -0.13
C ASP A 161 1.10 -3.43 -1.04
N ASP A 162 2.30 -2.84 -1.01
CA ASP A 162 3.54 -3.27 -1.65
C ASP A 162 3.59 -3.12 -3.18
N GLY A 163 2.57 -2.53 -3.79
CA GLY A 163 2.56 -2.28 -5.23
C GLY A 163 3.47 -1.12 -5.70
N PRO A 164 3.48 -0.88 -7.04
CA PRO A 164 2.88 -1.75 -8.04
C PRO A 164 3.71 -3.03 -8.26
N ASN A 165 3.03 -4.16 -8.42
CA ASN A 165 3.67 -5.40 -8.81
C ASN A 165 3.83 -5.47 -10.33
N CYS A 166 4.93 -6.04 -10.83
CA CYS A 166 5.14 -6.14 -12.27
C CYS A 166 4.13 -7.05 -12.98
N SER A 167 3.61 -8.09 -12.29
CA SER A 167 2.73 -9.12 -12.85
C SER A 167 1.26 -8.97 -12.46
N HIS A 168 0.80 -7.75 -12.22
CA HIS A 168 -0.55 -7.50 -11.72
C HIS A 168 -1.67 -7.50 -12.80
N ASN A 169 -1.34 -7.67 -14.09
CA ASN A 169 -2.33 -7.47 -15.15
C ASN A 169 -3.57 -8.35 -14.99
N ALA A 170 -3.40 -9.64 -14.77
CA ALA A 170 -4.54 -10.54 -14.56
C ALA A 170 -5.38 -10.17 -13.33
N PHE A 171 -4.72 -9.68 -12.28
CA PHE A 171 -5.38 -9.23 -11.05
C PHE A 171 -6.20 -7.95 -11.29
N TYR A 172 -5.63 -6.95 -11.96
CA TYR A 172 -6.35 -5.71 -12.27
C TYR A 172 -7.47 -5.93 -13.29
N ASP A 173 -7.30 -6.84 -14.26
CA ASP A 173 -8.38 -7.27 -15.15
C ASP A 173 -9.53 -7.92 -14.38
N PHE A 174 -9.22 -8.75 -13.36
CA PHE A 174 -10.22 -9.32 -12.46
C PHE A 174 -10.97 -8.22 -11.68
N LEU A 175 -10.28 -7.27 -11.05
CA LEU A 175 -10.91 -6.16 -10.35
C LEU A 175 -11.82 -5.35 -11.29
N LYS A 176 -11.36 -5.09 -12.51
CA LYS A 176 -12.15 -4.42 -13.54
C LYS A 176 -13.40 -5.21 -13.95
N GLN A 177 -13.27 -6.51 -14.17
CA GLN A 177 -14.39 -7.40 -14.48
C GLN A 177 -15.45 -7.41 -13.37
N LYS A 178 -15.00 -7.40 -12.11
CA LYS A 178 -15.86 -7.33 -10.94
C LYS A 178 -16.37 -5.93 -10.62
N LYS A 179 -15.94 -4.92 -11.36
CA LYS A 179 -16.20 -3.48 -11.13
C LYS A 179 -15.73 -3.01 -9.75
N LEU A 180 -14.73 -3.67 -9.19
CA LEU A 180 -14.12 -3.31 -7.92
C LEU A 180 -13.03 -2.26 -8.13
N LYS A 181 -12.96 -1.31 -7.20
CA LYS A 181 -11.82 -0.42 -7.02
C LYS A 181 -11.22 -0.66 -5.64
N ALA A 182 -9.93 -0.46 -5.54
CA ALA A 182 -9.17 -0.65 -4.31
C ALA A 182 -8.33 0.60 -4.02
N SER A 183 -7.88 0.75 -2.77
CA SER A 183 -6.82 1.70 -2.44
C SER A 183 -5.49 0.98 -2.44
N LEU A 184 -4.57 1.44 -3.28
CA LEU A 184 -3.28 0.83 -3.57
C LEU A 184 -2.19 1.65 -2.89
N PHE A 185 -1.46 1.04 -1.96
CA PHE A 185 -0.36 1.68 -1.24
C PHE A 185 0.96 1.32 -1.92
N TYR A 186 1.48 2.27 -2.70
CA TYR A 186 2.63 2.05 -3.57
C TYR A 186 3.96 2.40 -2.90
N ILE A 187 4.91 1.46 -2.96
CA ILE A 187 6.30 1.71 -2.57
C ILE A 187 6.98 2.57 -3.65
N GLY A 188 7.64 3.66 -3.26
CA GLY A 188 8.27 4.58 -4.20
C GLY A 188 9.30 3.92 -5.12
N THR A 189 10.13 3.02 -4.58
CA THR A 189 11.05 2.21 -5.38
C THR A 189 10.34 1.35 -6.43
N ASN A 190 9.15 0.80 -6.11
CA ASN A 190 8.39 0.00 -7.04
C ASN A 190 7.76 0.87 -8.14
N VAL A 191 7.27 2.08 -7.81
CA VAL A 191 6.81 3.06 -8.81
C VAL A 191 7.94 3.43 -9.78
N ALA A 192 9.15 3.66 -9.25
CA ALA A 192 10.32 3.96 -10.08
C ALA A 192 10.76 2.78 -10.96
N THR A 193 10.57 1.55 -10.49
CA THR A 193 10.94 0.32 -11.21
C THR A 193 9.91 -0.09 -12.25
N TRP A 194 8.62 0.10 -11.94
CA TRP A 194 7.48 -0.33 -12.75
C TRP A 194 6.52 0.83 -13.05
N PRO A 195 6.99 1.94 -13.68
CA PRO A 195 6.18 3.14 -13.84
C PRO A 195 4.93 2.94 -14.70
N TYR A 196 4.96 2.09 -15.72
CA TYR A 196 3.79 1.83 -16.55
C TYR A 196 2.72 1.01 -15.83
N GLN A 197 3.13 0.10 -14.95
CA GLN A 197 2.22 -0.62 -14.06
C GLN A 197 1.57 0.35 -13.05
N ALA A 198 2.34 1.28 -12.47
CA ALA A 198 1.78 2.32 -11.61
C ALA A 198 0.74 3.17 -12.35
N GLN A 199 1.02 3.57 -13.61
CA GLN A 199 0.07 4.32 -14.44
C GLN A 199 -1.24 3.58 -14.66
N ARG A 200 -1.19 2.26 -14.82
CA ARG A 200 -2.40 1.43 -14.96
C ARG A 200 -3.30 1.54 -13.73
N GLY A 201 -2.74 1.47 -12.51
CA GLY A 201 -3.52 1.56 -11.29
C GLY A 201 -4.39 2.82 -11.23
N LEU A 202 -3.82 3.99 -11.52
CA LEU A 202 -4.56 5.25 -11.57
C LEU A 202 -5.58 5.29 -12.71
N ALA A 203 -5.19 4.87 -13.91
CA ALA A 203 -6.07 4.92 -15.09
C ALA A 203 -7.27 3.96 -14.96
N ASP A 204 -7.11 2.84 -14.26
CA ASP A 204 -8.21 1.93 -13.92
C ASP A 204 -9.10 2.49 -12.78
N GLY A 205 -8.77 3.64 -12.16
CA GLY A 205 -9.57 4.34 -11.17
C GLY A 205 -9.42 3.81 -9.74
N HIS A 206 -8.27 3.23 -9.42
CA HIS A 206 -7.91 2.88 -8.05
C HIS A 206 -7.37 4.11 -7.30
N ASP A 207 -7.57 4.17 -5.96
CA ASP A 207 -6.89 5.17 -5.14
C ASP A 207 -5.39 4.86 -5.11
N ILE A 208 -4.55 5.87 -5.21
CA ILE A 208 -3.11 5.71 -5.10
C ILE A 208 -2.61 6.45 -3.87
N CYS A 209 -2.03 5.71 -2.93
CA CYS A 209 -1.47 6.20 -1.68
C CYS A 209 0.02 5.87 -1.56
N VAL A 210 0.72 6.55 -0.66
CA VAL A 210 2.14 6.33 -0.35
C VAL A 210 2.33 5.13 0.57
N HIS A 211 3.36 4.30 0.27
CA HIS A 211 3.85 3.23 1.15
C HIS A 211 5.35 3.32 1.40
N THR A 212 5.85 4.55 1.60
CA THR A 212 7.26 4.91 1.78
C THR A 212 8.15 4.64 0.54
N TRP A 213 9.41 5.08 0.57
CA TRP A 213 10.35 4.87 -0.52
C TRP A 213 10.90 3.44 -0.59
N SER A 214 11.29 2.89 0.57
CA SER A 214 12.03 1.62 0.66
C SER A 214 11.44 0.62 1.66
N HIS A 215 10.24 0.87 2.17
CA HIS A 215 9.50 -0.01 3.08
C HIS A 215 10.19 -0.28 4.44
N PRO A 216 10.64 0.75 5.19
CA PRO A 216 11.22 0.56 6.52
C PRO A 216 10.18 0.61 7.64
N ALA A 217 10.56 0.08 8.82
CA ALA A 217 9.88 0.38 10.08
C ALA A 217 10.14 1.84 10.47
N MET A 218 9.12 2.69 10.33
CA MET A 218 9.24 4.14 10.30
C MET A 218 9.69 4.75 11.62
N THR A 219 9.29 4.17 12.74
CA THR A 219 9.67 4.70 14.07
C THR A 219 11.14 4.51 14.40
N THR A 220 11.85 3.64 13.68
CA THR A 220 13.28 3.40 13.82
C THR A 220 14.15 4.46 13.12
N LEU A 221 13.55 5.27 12.26
CA LEU A 221 14.24 6.27 11.45
C LEU A 221 14.36 7.63 12.14
N SER A 222 15.37 8.41 11.76
CA SER A 222 15.43 9.83 12.12
C SER A 222 14.31 10.63 11.44
N ASP A 223 13.98 11.81 11.96
CA ASP A 223 12.94 12.68 11.41
C ASP A 223 13.18 13.03 9.93
N SER A 224 14.42 13.32 9.57
CA SER A 224 14.77 13.62 8.19
C SER A 224 14.65 12.41 7.24
N GLN A 225 14.90 11.20 7.76
CA GLN A 225 14.69 9.96 6.99
C GLN A 225 13.20 9.64 6.84
N VAL A 226 12.39 9.81 7.91
CA VAL A 226 10.92 9.71 7.82
C VAL A 226 10.38 10.66 6.76
N PHE A 227 10.81 11.92 6.79
CA PHE A 227 10.45 12.89 5.76
C PHE A 227 10.87 12.43 4.37
N ALA A 228 12.11 11.99 4.18
CA ALA A 228 12.66 11.59 2.90
C ALA A 228 11.93 10.36 2.32
N GLU A 229 11.61 9.36 3.14
CA GLU A 229 10.84 8.17 2.75
C GLU A 229 9.47 8.55 2.17
N LEU A 230 8.79 9.51 2.78
CA LEU A 230 7.48 9.98 2.33
C LEU A 230 7.59 10.93 1.14
N PHE A 231 8.44 11.94 1.23
CA PHE A 231 8.57 12.99 0.23
C PHE A 231 9.01 12.47 -1.15
N TYR A 232 10.02 11.59 -1.19
CA TYR A 232 10.48 11.04 -2.47
C TYR A 232 9.48 10.06 -3.08
N THR A 233 8.64 9.42 -2.26
CA THR A 233 7.53 8.60 -2.77
C THR A 233 6.43 9.47 -3.37
N VAL A 234 6.05 10.57 -2.73
CA VAL A 234 5.13 11.56 -3.32
C VAL A 234 5.70 12.09 -4.63
N ARG A 235 7.01 12.40 -4.65
CA ARG A 235 7.69 12.92 -5.85
C ARG A 235 7.63 11.94 -7.02
N VAL A 236 7.98 10.68 -6.82
CA VAL A 236 7.96 9.70 -7.91
C VAL A 236 6.53 9.40 -8.37
N ILE A 237 5.56 9.34 -7.46
CA ILE A 237 4.13 9.20 -7.80
C ILE A 237 3.70 10.39 -8.69
N LYS A 238 4.00 11.62 -8.30
CA LYS A 238 3.65 12.80 -9.11
C LYS A 238 4.33 12.79 -10.47
N ALA A 239 5.59 12.41 -10.54
CA ALA A 239 6.32 12.33 -11.80
C ALA A 239 5.73 11.30 -12.76
N VAL A 240 5.33 10.15 -12.26
CA VAL A 240 4.84 9.02 -13.06
C VAL A 240 3.36 9.13 -13.36
N LEU A 241 2.56 9.61 -12.41
CA LEU A 241 1.09 9.59 -12.49
C LEU A 241 0.47 10.98 -12.71
N GLY A 242 1.22 12.05 -12.47
CA GLY A 242 0.71 13.43 -12.56
C GLY A 242 -0.16 13.87 -11.38
N ILE A 243 -0.22 13.08 -10.32
CA ILE A 243 -1.03 13.35 -9.11
C ILE A 243 -0.16 13.54 -7.87
N THR A 244 -0.63 14.36 -6.94
CA THR A 244 -0.08 14.48 -5.59
C THR A 244 -1.05 13.86 -4.60
N THR A 245 -0.70 12.69 -4.10
CA THR A 245 -1.53 11.91 -3.17
C THR A 245 -1.56 12.53 -1.78
N THR A 246 -2.65 12.30 -1.05
CA THR A 246 -2.90 12.85 0.30
C THR A 246 -3.09 11.75 1.35
N CYS A 247 -2.76 10.52 1.02
CA CYS A 247 -2.85 9.34 1.91
C CYS A 247 -1.56 8.53 1.93
N TRP A 248 -1.33 7.85 3.06
CA TRP A 248 -0.22 6.91 3.19
C TRP A 248 -0.54 5.82 4.19
N ARG A 249 0.17 4.71 4.09
CA ARG A 249 0.16 3.64 5.10
C ARG A 249 1.60 3.34 5.52
N PRO A 250 1.86 3.27 6.84
CA PRO A 250 3.19 2.89 7.33
C PRO A 250 3.44 1.39 7.08
N PRO A 251 4.62 1.01 6.57
CA PRO A 251 5.05 -0.37 6.54
C PRO A 251 4.97 -1.01 7.93
N PHE A 252 4.52 -2.27 7.99
CA PHE A 252 4.32 -3.02 9.24
C PHE A 252 3.32 -2.36 10.22
N GLY A 253 2.62 -1.30 9.81
CA GLY A 253 1.84 -0.44 10.69
C GLY A 253 2.70 0.44 11.60
N ASP A 254 4.02 0.40 11.49
CA ASP A 254 4.93 1.01 12.44
C ASP A 254 4.93 2.54 12.36
N THR A 255 4.19 3.16 13.27
CA THR A 255 4.09 4.63 13.39
C THR A 255 3.83 5.05 14.84
N ASP A 256 4.31 6.23 15.18
CA ASP A 256 4.06 6.97 16.43
C ASP A 256 3.64 8.42 16.11
N ASP A 257 3.40 9.23 17.12
CA ASP A 257 2.97 10.61 16.90
C ASP A 257 4.01 11.46 16.17
N ARG A 258 5.30 11.18 16.31
CA ARG A 258 6.39 11.86 15.61
C ARG A 258 6.30 11.59 14.10
N VAL A 259 6.15 10.32 13.72
CA VAL A 259 6.02 9.88 12.33
C VAL A 259 4.73 10.44 11.70
N ARG A 260 3.59 10.37 12.43
CA ARG A 260 2.32 10.96 11.99
C ARG A 260 2.41 12.47 11.77
N ALA A 261 3.09 13.18 12.66
CA ALA A 261 3.27 14.63 12.53
C ALA A 261 4.02 15.02 11.27
N ILE A 262 5.08 14.27 10.91
CA ILE A 262 5.86 14.50 9.69
C ILE A 262 4.99 14.21 8.46
N ALA A 263 4.25 13.11 8.48
CA ALA A 263 3.32 12.75 7.39
C ALA A 263 2.22 13.83 7.23
N ALA A 264 1.61 14.28 8.34
CA ALA A 264 0.61 15.35 8.34
C ALA A 264 1.21 16.68 7.83
N GLY A 265 2.46 16.98 8.16
CA GLY A 265 3.19 18.12 7.61
C GLY A 265 3.30 18.08 6.08
N LEU A 266 3.43 16.89 5.49
CA LEU A 266 3.36 16.66 4.04
C LEU A 266 1.92 16.63 3.51
N GLY A 267 0.88 16.75 4.37
CA GLY A 267 -0.53 16.62 3.98
C GLY A 267 -0.99 15.18 3.74
N LEU A 268 -0.28 14.22 4.30
CA LEU A 268 -0.60 12.81 4.17
C LEU A 268 -1.41 12.32 5.39
N ARG A 269 -2.60 11.79 5.16
CA ARG A 269 -3.40 11.14 6.18
C ARG A 269 -2.94 9.70 6.39
N THR A 270 -2.74 9.30 7.64
CA THR A 270 -2.38 7.93 7.99
C THR A 270 -3.59 7.01 7.85
N ILE A 271 -3.43 5.93 7.09
CA ILE A 271 -4.42 4.89 6.89
C ILE A 271 -3.87 3.59 7.47
N HIS A 272 -4.55 3.07 8.47
CA HIS A 272 -4.28 1.76 9.06
C HIS A 272 -5.32 0.74 8.59
N TRP A 273 -5.41 -0.37 9.30
CA TRP A 273 -6.37 -1.44 9.06
C TRP A 273 -6.96 -1.94 10.38
N ARG A 274 -8.07 -2.61 10.29
CA ARG A 274 -8.73 -3.26 11.43
C ARG A 274 -8.59 -4.78 11.37
N GLU A 275 -8.54 -5.34 10.17
CA GLU A 275 -8.41 -6.77 9.92
C GLU A 275 -7.22 -7.03 9.00
N ASP A 276 -6.47 -8.09 9.27
CA ASP A 276 -5.29 -8.51 8.53
C ASP A 276 -5.52 -9.91 7.95
N THR A 277 -5.26 -10.07 6.67
CA THR A 277 -5.33 -11.37 6.00
C THR A 277 -4.12 -12.24 6.27
N ASP A 278 -3.02 -11.67 6.76
CA ASP A 278 -1.70 -12.30 6.91
C ASP A 278 -1.17 -12.92 5.60
N ASP A 279 -1.62 -12.46 4.44
CA ASP A 279 -1.27 -13.04 3.13
C ASP A 279 0.22 -12.90 2.81
N TRP A 280 0.89 -11.88 3.34
CA TRP A 280 2.34 -11.66 3.26
C TRP A 280 3.15 -12.83 3.84
N GLN A 281 2.59 -13.59 4.81
CA GLN A 281 3.28 -14.75 5.40
C GLN A 281 3.42 -15.93 4.43
N MET A 282 2.68 -15.95 3.32
CA MET A 282 2.79 -17.04 2.33
C MET A 282 4.20 -17.16 1.74
N ALA A 283 4.90 -16.04 1.55
CA ALA A 283 6.27 -16.03 1.05
C ALA A 283 7.24 -16.77 1.99
N SER A 284 7.03 -16.73 3.31
CA SER A 284 7.89 -17.34 4.31
C SER A 284 7.46 -18.74 4.73
N THR A 285 6.15 -18.99 4.80
CA THR A 285 5.58 -20.27 5.31
C THR A 285 5.25 -21.26 4.19
N GLY A 286 5.10 -20.79 2.95
CA GLY A 286 4.59 -21.58 1.82
C GLY A 286 3.14 -22.07 2.02
N SER A 287 2.43 -21.59 3.03
CA SER A 287 1.10 -22.09 3.41
C SER A 287 0.01 -21.04 3.20
N SER A 288 -0.88 -21.32 2.27
CA SER A 288 -2.08 -20.52 2.02
C SER A 288 -3.28 -20.92 2.92
N LYS A 289 -3.14 -21.97 3.73
CA LYS A 289 -4.25 -22.47 4.57
C LYS A 289 -4.66 -21.45 5.63
N GLN A 290 -3.69 -20.89 6.36
CA GLN A 290 -3.94 -19.92 7.42
C GLN A 290 -4.56 -18.64 6.83
N VAL A 291 -4.03 -18.17 5.70
CA VAL A 291 -4.55 -16.99 4.99
C VAL A 291 -6.02 -17.18 4.59
N ARG A 292 -6.38 -18.36 4.04
CA ARG A 292 -7.79 -18.67 3.74
C ARG A 292 -8.69 -18.64 4.97
N GLN A 293 -8.19 -19.13 6.10
CA GLN A 293 -8.92 -19.10 7.37
C GLN A 293 -9.07 -17.67 7.91
N ASN A 294 -8.08 -16.81 7.73
CA ASN A 294 -8.16 -15.41 8.12
C ASN A 294 -9.22 -14.67 7.29
N TYR A 295 -9.23 -14.85 5.96
CA TYR A 295 -10.32 -14.33 5.13
C TYR A 295 -11.70 -14.83 5.57
N ASP A 296 -11.82 -16.12 5.89
CA ASP A 296 -13.10 -16.68 6.37
C ASP A 296 -13.54 -16.05 7.71
N LYS A 297 -12.60 -15.81 8.66
CA LYS A 297 -12.90 -15.08 9.91
C LYS A 297 -13.32 -13.62 9.69
N ILE A 298 -12.69 -12.94 8.72
CA ILE A 298 -13.08 -11.57 8.34
C ILE A 298 -14.49 -11.55 7.78
N VAL A 299 -14.83 -12.51 6.91
CA VAL A 299 -16.17 -12.70 6.35
C VAL A 299 -17.21 -12.95 7.42
N ASP A 300 -16.90 -13.78 8.44
CA ASP A 300 -17.81 -14.10 9.55
C ASP A 300 -18.19 -12.87 10.40
N LYS A 301 -17.42 -11.79 10.36
CA LYS A 301 -17.66 -10.53 11.09
C LYS A 301 -18.47 -9.50 10.30
N ALA A 302 -18.77 -9.74 9.04
CA ALA A 302 -19.32 -8.77 8.09
C ALA A 302 -20.61 -8.06 8.55
N SER A 303 -21.45 -8.72 9.38
CA SER A 303 -22.69 -8.11 9.89
C SER A 303 -22.46 -7.05 10.97
N ASN A 304 -21.31 -7.05 11.62
CA ASN A 304 -21.03 -6.26 12.82
C ASN A 304 -19.88 -5.25 12.65
N GLU A 305 -19.05 -5.42 11.62
CA GLU A 305 -17.84 -4.64 11.43
C GLU A 305 -17.75 -4.09 10.01
N SER A 306 -17.05 -2.95 9.87
CA SER A 306 -16.75 -2.31 8.59
C SER A 306 -15.25 -2.06 8.50
N PRO A 307 -14.42 -3.13 8.47
CA PRO A 307 -12.98 -3.00 8.53
C PRO A 307 -12.38 -2.45 7.24
N ILE A 308 -11.33 -1.67 7.37
CA ILE A 308 -10.30 -1.59 6.33
C ILE A 308 -9.46 -2.84 6.49
N VAL A 309 -9.24 -3.57 5.40
CA VAL A 309 -8.57 -4.87 5.42
C VAL A 309 -7.22 -4.79 4.75
N LEU A 310 -6.18 -5.26 5.46
CA LEU A 310 -4.83 -5.39 4.92
C LEU A 310 -4.72 -6.65 4.06
N ALA A 311 -4.33 -6.45 2.82
CA ALA A 311 -3.91 -7.47 1.87
C ALA A 311 -2.81 -6.88 0.98
N HIS A 312 -2.15 -7.71 0.16
CA HIS A 312 -0.98 -7.29 -0.59
C HIS A 312 -1.04 -7.68 -2.07
N GLU A 313 -0.54 -6.82 -2.95
CA GLU A 313 -0.19 -7.18 -4.33
C GLU A 313 1.31 -7.55 -4.46
N LEU A 314 1.87 -8.12 -3.41
CA LEU A 314 3.29 -8.43 -3.26
C LEU A 314 3.78 -9.46 -4.30
N HIS A 315 2.98 -10.50 -4.55
CA HIS A 315 3.27 -11.54 -5.55
C HIS A 315 1.98 -12.25 -6.00
N ASN A 316 2.10 -13.11 -7.03
CA ASN A 316 0.94 -13.78 -7.64
C ASN A 316 0.09 -14.58 -6.62
N ASP A 317 0.69 -15.16 -5.58
CA ASP A 317 -0.05 -15.96 -4.61
C ASP A 317 -0.96 -15.09 -3.73
N THR A 318 -0.50 -13.89 -3.29
CA THR A 318 -1.34 -12.97 -2.50
C THR A 318 -2.51 -12.45 -3.32
N MET A 319 -2.27 -12.07 -4.59
CA MET A 319 -3.33 -11.65 -5.51
C MET A 319 -4.31 -12.80 -5.82
N SER A 320 -3.81 -14.02 -6.04
CA SER A 320 -4.64 -15.18 -6.37
C SER A 320 -5.56 -15.59 -5.23
N ILE A 321 -5.12 -15.47 -3.98
CA ILE A 321 -5.95 -15.81 -2.82
C ILE A 321 -7.10 -14.81 -2.65
N PHE A 322 -6.87 -13.51 -2.92
CA PHE A 322 -7.98 -12.56 -2.95
C PHE A 322 -9.00 -12.90 -4.04
N ILE A 323 -8.53 -13.23 -5.26
CA ILE A 323 -9.42 -13.68 -6.35
C ILE A 323 -10.27 -14.87 -5.93
N GLU A 324 -9.67 -15.85 -5.22
CA GLU A 324 -10.41 -17.02 -4.69
C GLU A 324 -11.47 -16.63 -3.66
N LYS A 325 -11.21 -15.63 -2.83
CA LYS A 325 -12.07 -15.24 -1.70
C LYS A 325 -13.09 -14.17 -2.04
N GLU A 326 -12.93 -13.47 -3.16
CA GLU A 326 -13.74 -12.30 -3.52
C GLU A 326 -15.24 -12.57 -3.48
N SER A 327 -15.72 -13.69 -4.03
CA SER A 327 -17.16 -13.98 -4.03
C SER A 327 -17.73 -14.12 -2.63
N LYS A 328 -16.98 -14.74 -1.69
CA LYS A 328 -17.43 -14.85 -0.30
C LYS A 328 -17.46 -13.48 0.39
N ILE A 329 -16.50 -12.61 0.09
CA ILE A 329 -16.48 -11.24 0.61
C ILE A 329 -17.69 -10.47 0.09
N ALA A 330 -17.96 -10.54 -1.22
CA ALA A 330 -19.07 -9.86 -1.87
C ALA A 330 -20.45 -10.36 -1.40
N ASP A 331 -20.56 -11.64 -1.05
CA ASP A 331 -21.80 -12.23 -0.51
C ASP A 331 -22.05 -11.84 0.96
N ALA A 332 -20.98 -11.59 1.73
CA ALA A 332 -21.07 -11.33 3.17
C ALA A 332 -21.20 -9.84 3.50
N TYR A 333 -20.41 -9.00 2.84
CA TYR A 333 -20.43 -7.55 3.06
C TYR A 333 -21.44 -6.89 2.13
N LYS A 334 -22.18 -5.93 2.67
CA LYS A 334 -23.13 -5.13 1.88
C LYS A 334 -22.40 -4.30 0.82
N HIS A 335 -21.21 -3.83 1.15
CA HIS A 335 -20.38 -2.99 0.29
C HIS A 335 -18.92 -3.44 0.33
N VAL A 336 -18.26 -3.40 -0.84
CA VAL A 336 -16.81 -3.54 -0.99
C VAL A 336 -16.31 -2.30 -1.70
N ALA A 337 -15.53 -1.47 -1.03
CA ALA A 337 -15.21 -0.12 -1.52
C ALA A 337 -13.74 0.28 -1.27
N PRO A 338 -13.16 1.13 -2.15
CA PRO A 338 -11.88 1.78 -1.87
C PRO A 338 -12.06 2.80 -0.73
N ILE A 339 -10.96 3.24 -0.12
CA ILE A 339 -11.01 4.16 1.03
C ILE A 339 -11.57 5.53 0.62
N SER A 340 -11.31 6.00 -0.60
CA SER A 340 -11.90 7.25 -1.09
C SER A 340 -13.43 7.23 -1.02
N ALA A 341 -14.07 6.20 -1.57
CA ALA A 341 -15.52 6.03 -1.48
C ALA A 341 -15.97 5.80 -0.03
N CYS A 342 -15.30 4.91 0.70
CA CYS A 342 -15.56 4.62 2.11
C CYS A 342 -15.62 5.88 2.99
N MET A 343 -14.72 6.85 2.75
CA MET A 343 -14.61 8.10 3.51
C MET A 343 -15.29 9.30 2.84
N ASN A 344 -16.03 9.09 1.76
CA ASN A 344 -16.65 10.16 0.95
C ASN A 344 -15.63 11.20 0.41
N VAL A 345 -14.41 10.78 0.13
CA VAL A 345 -13.37 11.65 -0.43
C VAL A 345 -13.46 11.66 -1.95
N THR A 346 -14.10 12.65 -2.53
CA THR A 346 -14.29 12.76 -3.99
C THR A 346 -13.10 13.37 -4.73
N ASN A 347 -12.22 14.09 -4.04
CA ASN A 347 -10.99 14.66 -4.59
C ASN A 347 -9.78 14.10 -3.81
N PRO A 348 -9.34 12.84 -4.07
CA PRO A 348 -8.29 12.20 -3.27
C PRO A 348 -6.89 12.74 -3.51
N TYR A 349 -6.72 13.63 -4.50
CA TYR A 349 -5.46 14.22 -4.89
C TYR A 349 -5.53 15.75 -4.81
N MET A 350 -4.38 16.42 -4.79
CA MET A 350 -4.34 17.88 -4.84
C MET A 350 -4.84 18.44 -6.17
N GLU A 351 -4.69 17.69 -7.24
CA GLU A 351 -5.12 18.07 -8.57
C GLU A 351 -6.63 17.86 -8.70
N ASN A 352 -7.39 18.93 -8.69
CA ASN A 352 -8.86 18.93 -8.69
C ASN A 352 -9.51 18.41 -9.99
N GLN A 353 -8.74 18.10 -11.02
CA GLN A 353 -9.26 17.58 -12.28
C GLN A 353 -9.72 16.10 -12.19
N ILE A 354 -9.22 15.35 -11.22
CA ILE A 354 -9.63 13.96 -11.01
C ILE A 354 -10.66 13.93 -9.89
N VAL A 355 -11.89 13.55 -10.23
CA VAL A 355 -12.99 13.46 -9.27
C VAL A 355 -13.50 12.02 -9.22
N TYR A 356 -13.57 11.48 -8.03
CA TYR A 356 -14.05 10.15 -7.72
C TYR A 356 -15.52 10.19 -7.27
N PRO A 357 -16.25 9.08 -7.40
CA PRO A 357 -17.60 8.98 -6.88
C PRO A 357 -17.59 9.02 -5.34
N ASP A 358 -18.65 9.56 -4.75
CA ASP A 358 -18.89 9.40 -3.33
C ASP A 358 -19.38 7.96 -3.00
N PHE A 359 -19.61 7.66 -1.73
CA PHE A 359 -20.01 6.32 -1.30
C PHE A 359 -21.33 5.85 -1.93
N GLU A 360 -22.32 6.73 -2.01
CA GLU A 360 -23.63 6.41 -2.59
C GLU A 360 -23.55 6.17 -4.11
N GLU A 361 -22.84 7.02 -4.83
CA GLU A 361 -22.59 6.86 -6.27
C GLU A 361 -21.81 5.55 -6.56
N TYR A 362 -20.78 5.27 -5.74
CA TYR A 362 -19.95 4.07 -5.90
C TYR A 362 -20.76 2.79 -5.64
N THR A 363 -21.45 2.70 -4.51
CA THR A 363 -22.18 1.50 -4.08
C THR A 363 -23.51 1.32 -4.80
N GLY A 364 -24.09 2.41 -5.32
CA GLY A 364 -25.30 2.40 -6.16
C GLY A 364 -25.08 1.91 -7.59
N GLY A 365 -23.84 1.60 -7.97
CA GLY A 365 -23.48 1.10 -9.30
C GLY A 365 -23.42 2.18 -10.38
N ASN A 366 -23.50 3.44 -10.00
CA ASN A 366 -23.44 4.63 -10.88
C ASN A 366 -22.11 5.37 -10.75
N ALA A 367 -21.06 4.67 -10.34
CA ALA A 367 -19.74 5.26 -10.12
C ALA A 367 -19.23 6.00 -11.36
N ASN A 368 -19.14 7.32 -11.25
CA ASN A 368 -18.70 8.19 -12.33
C ASN A 368 -17.36 8.87 -11.98
N TYR A 369 -16.28 8.26 -12.45
CA TYR A 369 -14.94 8.83 -12.34
C TYR A 369 -14.75 9.89 -13.42
N LYS A 370 -14.30 11.09 -13.04
CA LYS A 370 -14.02 12.17 -13.98
C LYS A 370 -12.53 12.49 -14.00
N GLY A 371 -12.00 12.83 -15.17
CA GLY A 371 -10.61 13.28 -15.32
C GLY A 371 -9.56 12.18 -15.15
N LEU A 372 -9.95 10.90 -15.09
CA LEU A 372 -8.96 9.81 -15.12
C LEU A 372 -8.15 9.86 -16.41
N PRO A 373 -6.83 9.67 -16.34
CA PRO A 373 -5.99 9.71 -17.52
C PRO A 373 -6.20 8.47 -18.41
N ASP A 374 -6.06 8.65 -19.72
CA ASP A 374 -5.93 7.53 -20.64
C ASP A 374 -4.48 7.01 -20.60
N MET A 375 -4.31 5.71 -20.35
CA MET A 375 -3.00 5.05 -20.26
C MET A 375 -2.10 5.30 -21.48
N SER A 376 -2.69 5.45 -22.68
CA SER A 376 -1.92 5.69 -23.92
C SER A 376 -1.33 7.11 -23.99
N ASN A 377 -1.84 8.03 -23.18
CA ASN A 377 -1.44 9.44 -23.17
C ASN A 377 -0.64 9.84 -21.92
N MET A 378 -0.51 8.95 -20.94
CA MET A 378 0.27 9.22 -19.73
C MET A 378 1.76 9.33 -20.04
N LYS A 379 2.38 10.38 -19.52
CA LYS A 379 3.83 10.63 -19.69
C LYS A 379 4.48 10.83 -18.34
N ILE A 380 5.68 10.31 -18.21
CA ILE A 380 6.51 10.56 -17.03
C ILE A 380 7.10 11.96 -17.16
N ASN A 381 6.92 12.79 -16.12
CA ASN A 381 7.49 14.14 -16.06
C ASN A 381 8.65 14.17 -15.04
N PRO A 382 9.92 14.18 -15.48
CA PRO A 382 11.04 14.22 -14.55
C PRO A 382 11.20 15.55 -13.81
N ASN A 383 10.52 16.62 -14.28
CA ASN A 383 10.64 17.98 -13.76
C ASN A 383 9.41 18.44 -12.99
N VAL A 384 8.87 17.54 -12.13
CA VAL A 384 7.75 17.92 -11.26
C VAL A 384 8.15 18.98 -10.25
N ASP A 385 7.24 19.91 -10.00
CA ASP A 385 7.38 21.02 -9.06
C ASP A 385 6.61 20.71 -7.77
N PHE A 386 7.26 20.90 -6.63
CA PHE A 386 6.72 20.75 -5.29
C PHE A 386 6.70 22.07 -4.51
N SER A 387 6.80 23.20 -5.18
CA SER A 387 6.74 24.50 -4.53
C SER A 387 5.42 24.75 -3.76
N ALA A 388 4.37 24.00 -4.10
CA ALA A 388 3.08 24.04 -3.41
C ALA A 388 3.02 23.18 -2.13
N LEU A 389 4.03 22.34 -1.84
CA LEU A 389 4.15 21.66 -0.55
C LEU A 389 4.74 22.63 0.50
N PRO A 390 4.42 22.47 1.79
CA PRO A 390 3.66 21.41 2.44
C PRO A 390 2.15 21.58 2.32
N LEU A 391 1.48 20.44 2.19
CA LEU A 391 0.03 20.35 2.00
C LEU A 391 -0.81 20.56 3.27
N ALA A 392 -0.19 20.59 4.44
CA ALA A 392 -0.88 20.75 5.73
C ALA A 392 -1.76 22.00 5.83
N LYS A 393 -1.65 22.91 4.87
CA LYS A 393 -2.50 24.12 4.75
C LYS A 393 -3.65 23.95 3.78
N MET A 394 -3.76 22.80 3.11
CA MET A 394 -4.76 22.56 2.07
C MET A 394 -5.88 21.68 2.57
N ASP A 395 -7.09 22.08 2.27
CA ASP A 395 -8.33 21.37 2.60
C ASP A 395 -8.70 20.44 1.44
N THR A 396 -7.83 19.47 1.12
CA THR A 396 -7.98 18.59 -0.05
C THR A 396 -7.79 17.12 0.30
N GLY A 397 -8.56 16.27 -0.34
CA GLY A 397 -8.44 14.83 -0.29
C GLY A 397 -8.56 14.26 1.13
N PHE A 398 -7.65 13.37 1.47
CA PHE A 398 -7.52 12.78 2.82
C PHE A 398 -6.74 13.66 3.79
N ALA A 399 -6.18 14.80 3.34
CA ALA A 399 -5.42 15.69 4.19
C ALA A 399 -6.23 16.15 5.41
N PRO A 400 -5.58 16.52 6.53
CA PRO A 400 -6.25 17.08 7.70
C PRO A 400 -7.06 18.33 7.31
N GLY A 401 -8.39 18.25 7.35
CA GLY A 401 -9.30 19.32 6.89
C GLY A 401 -9.92 19.09 5.51
N GLY A 402 -9.43 18.10 4.75
CA GLY A 402 -9.93 17.74 3.41
C GLY A 402 -11.21 16.88 3.40
N GLU A 403 -11.88 16.76 4.55
CA GLU A 403 -13.20 16.12 4.60
C GLU A 403 -14.16 16.90 3.71
N ASN A 404 -14.72 16.23 2.71
CA ASN A 404 -15.65 16.83 1.78
C ASN A 404 -16.75 17.57 2.51
N LYS A 405 -16.70 18.88 2.53
CA LYS A 405 -17.86 19.70 2.73
C LYS A 405 -18.72 19.57 1.47
N LYS A 406 -19.36 18.42 1.25
CA LYS A 406 -20.57 18.42 0.44
C LYS A 406 -21.51 19.34 1.20
N GLN A 407 -21.69 20.54 0.72
CA GLN A 407 -22.69 21.46 1.18
C GLN A 407 -24.04 20.79 0.93
N THR A 408 -24.46 19.97 1.92
CA THR A 408 -25.80 19.46 1.98
C THR A 408 -26.65 20.62 2.47
N ASP A 409 -27.17 21.41 1.53
CA ASP A 409 -28.43 22.14 1.75
C ASP A 409 -29.54 21.08 1.93
N THR A 410 -29.57 20.40 3.06
CA THR A 410 -30.76 19.76 3.59
C THR A 410 -30.55 19.46 5.08
N GLY A 411 -31.21 20.27 5.93
CA GLY A 411 -31.74 19.86 7.23
C GLY A 411 -30.74 19.38 8.29
N SER A 412 -30.35 20.32 9.12
CA SER A 412 -29.85 20.11 10.48
C SER A 412 -30.41 18.85 11.15
N ALA A 413 -29.60 17.82 11.30
CA ALA A 413 -29.76 16.80 12.33
C ALA A 413 -28.61 16.98 13.30
N THR A 414 -28.82 17.80 14.30
CA THR A 414 -27.96 17.93 15.47
C THR A 414 -27.90 16.61 16.21
N LEU A 415 -26.77 15.90 16.12
CA LEU A 415 -26.39 14.90 17.10
C LEU A 415 -25.98 15.65 18.38
N SER A 416 -26.97 15.78 19.29
CA SER A 416 -26.76 16.28 20.65
C SER A 416 -26.00 15.22 21.46
N SER A 417 -24.78 15.57 21.86
CA SER A 417 -24.08 14.93 22.97
C SER A 417 -24.92 15.06 24.24
N PRO A 418 -25.00 14.04 25.10
CA PRO A 418 -25.63 14.21 26.42
C PRO A 418 -24.68 15.03 27.30
N SER A 419 -25.07 16.27 27.56
CA SER A 419 -24.51 17.09 28.62
C SER A 419 -24.92 16.50 29.97
N SER A 420 -23.95 16.26 30.82
CA SER A 420 -24.13 16.07 32.28
C SER A 420 -24.65 17.36 32.89
N ASP A 421 -25.91 17.37 33.28
CA ASP A 421 -26.43 18.37 34.19
C ASP A 421 -26.65 17.77 35.59
N ASP A 422 -25.91 18.35 36.53
CA ASP A 422 -25.96 18.12 37.95
C ASP A 422 -27.16 18.90 38.55
N GLY A 423 -28.06 18.21 39.22
CA GLY A 423 -29.24 18.82 39.78
C GLY A 423 -29.86 18.00 40.91
N SER A 424 -29.26 18.14 42.11
CA SER A 424 -29.79 17.73 43.39
C SER A 424 -31.26 18.03 43.62
N LYS A 425 -32.04 17.04 44.14
CA LYS A 425 -32.87 17.17 45.37
C LYS A 425 -33.63 15.87 45.74
N ASN A 426 -33.30 15.45 46.93
CA ASN A 426 -34.09 14.80 48.01
C ASN A 426 -35.49 14.21 47.72
N ALA A 427 -35.79 12.95 48.07
CA ALA A 427 -36.32 12.56 49.38
C ALA A 427 -36.90 11.13 49.37
N ASN A 428 -36.52 10.42 50.42
CA ASN A 428 -37.27 9.43 51.22
C ASN A 428 -37.91 8.18 50.59
N GLY A 429 -37.47 7.04 51.12
CA GLY A 429 -38.44 6.10 51.70
C GLY A 429 -38.18 4.61 51.45
N SER A 430 -37.58 4.00 52.45
CA SER A 430 -37.94 2.71 53.10
C SER A 430 -37.74 1.36 52.39
N LYS A 431 -36.79 0.61 52.95
CA LYS A 431 -36.84 -0.75 53.54
C LYS A 431 -37.35 -1.96 52.70
N ASP A 432 -36.58 -2.92 52.66
CA ASP A 432 -36.39 -4.26 53.25
C ASP A 432 -36.00 -5.26 52.14
N GLY A 433 -34.91 -5.97 52.33
CA GLY A 433 -34.84 -7.27 52.94
C GLY A 433 -34.25 -8.33 52.07
N GLY A 434 -33.07 -8.83 52.39
CA GLY A 434 -32.87 -10.25 52.39
C GLY A 434 -32.00 -10.96 51.37
N ARG A 435 -30.80 -11.33 51.84
CA ARG A 435 -30.06 -12.59 51.61
C ARG A 435 -29.81 -13.09 50.18
N GLY A 436 -28.55 -13.13 49.73
CA GLY A 436 -27.68 -14.28 50.04
C GLY A 436 -27.44 -15.11 48.77
N GLY A 437 -26.21 -15.17 48.31
CA GLY A 437 -25.77 -16.13 47.29
C GLY A 437 -24.43 -15.72 46.67
N LYS A 438 -23.36 -16.29 47.21
CA LYS A 438 -22.03 -16.31 46.57
C LYS A 438 -22.13 -17.17 45.31
N ASP A 439 -21.60 -16.71 44.20
CA ASP A 439 -20.81 -17.58 43.35
C ASP A 439 -19.79 -16.77 42.52
N ASN A 440 -18.59 -17.26 42.61
CA ASN A 440 -17.42 -16.86 41.83
C ASN A 440 -17.59 -17.34 40.40
N SER A 441 -17.43 -16.47 39.43
CA SER A 441 -16.93 -16.89 38.11
C SER A 441 -15.97 -15.86 37.57
N HIS A 442 -14.72 -16.23 37.54
CA HIS A 442 -13.63 -15.58 36.84
C HIS A 442 -14.00 -15.40 35.36
N LYS A 443 -14.02 -14.17 34.89
CA LYS A 443 -13.88 -13.90 33.46
C LYS A 443 -12.42 -13.62 33.21
N GLU A 444 -11.75 -14.60 32.63
CA GLU A 444 -10.44 -14.43 32.01
C GLU A 444 -10.62 -13.57 30.76
N ASN A 445 -10.03 -12.40 30.76
CA ASN A 445 -9.76 -11.63 29.55
C ASN A 445 -8.62 -12.32 28.83
N GLY A 446 -8.93 -13.02 27.74
CA GLY A 446 -7.95 -13.62 26.85
C GLY A 446 -7.19 -12.55 26.09
N ALA A 447 -6.05 -12.15 26.63
CA ALA A 447 -5.02 -11.49 25.85
C ALA A 447 -4.44 -12.52 24.88
N ILE A 448 -4.60 -12.30 23.58
CA ILE A 448 -3.95 -13.11 22.57
C ILE A 448 -2.47 -12.75 22.59
N GLN A 449 -1.66 -13.59 23.21
CA GLN A 449 -0.20 -13.52 23.14
C GLN A 449 0.22 -13.97 21.72
N PHE A 450 0.73 -13.02 20.95
CA PHE A 450 1.49 -13.34 19.75
C PHE A 450 2.86 -13.89 20.18
N SER A 451 3.08 -15.17 19.96
CA SER A 451 4.41 -15.78 20.09
C SER A 451 5.27 -15.30 18.92
N SER A 452 6.20 -14.39 19.20
CA SER A 452 7.27 -14.01 18.31
C SER A 452 8.19 -15.21 18.08
N LEU A 453 8.14 -15.82 16.91
CA LEU A 453 9.18 -16.70 16.42
C LEU A 453 9.87 -16.00 15.25
N SER A 454 11.06 -15.55 15.57
CA SER A 454 12.10 -15.05 14.71
C SER A 454 12.37 -15.97 13.52
N LEU A 455 12.01 -15.56 12.28
CA LEU A 455 12.45 -16.21 11.03
C LEU A 455 12.33 -15.24 9.83
N TRP A 456 12.93 -14.04 9.93
CA TRP A 456 12.99 -13.08 8.84
C TRP A 456 14.32 -13.06 8.06
N ALA A 457 15.21 -14.02 8.29
CA ALA A 457 16.55 -13.99 7.68
C ALA A 457 16.65 -14.61 6.26
N ALA A 458 15.57 -15.10 5.66
CA ALA A 458 15.68 -15.94 4.46
C ALA A 458 15.12 -15.35 3.14
N VAL A 459 14.42 -14.21 3.12
CA VAL A 459 13.73 -13.71 1.90
C VAL A 459 14.54 -12.71 1.09
N LEU A 460 15.66 -12.20 1.60
CA LEU A 460 16.51 -11.24 0.87
C LEU A 460 17.68 -11.84 0.07
N SER A 461 17.77 -13.19 -0.06
CA SER A 461 18.94 -13.84 -0.70
C SER A 461 18.72 -14.33 -2.15
N SER A 462 17.62 -14.02 -2.81
CA SER A 462 17.33 -14.56 -4.16
C SER A 462 17.26 -13.55 -5.29
N ILE A 463 17.58 -12.28 -5.08
CA ILE A 463 17.77 -11.33 -6.18
C ILE A 463 19.23 -10.90 -6.22
N THR A 464 20.11 -11.84 -6.58
CA THR A 464 21.44 -11.50 -7.05
C THR A 464 21.31 -11.06 -8.51
N VAL A 465 21.10 -9.77 -8.74
CA VAL A 465 21.29 -9.18 -10.06
C VAL A 465 22.80 -9.13 -10.30
N THR A 466 23.29 -10.04 -11.12
CA THR A 466 24.67 -10.05 -11.60
C THR A 466 24.84 -8.86 -12.55
N PHE A 467 25.42 -7.77 -12.07
CA PHE A 467 25.91 -6.70 -12.92
C PHE A 467 27.14 -7.22 -13.66
N VAL A 468 26.99 -7.58 -14.92
CA VAL A 468 28.13 -7.73 -15.85
C VAL A 468 28.54 -6.33 -16.25
N ALA A 469 29.64 -5.86 -15.68
CA ALA A 469 30.31 -4.66 -16.14
C ALA A 469 30.93 -4.95 -17.52
N PHE A 470 30.43 -4.32 -18.57
CA PHE A 470 31.17 -4.13 -19.82
C PHE A 470 32.00 -2.86 -19.66
N GLN A 471 33.32 -3.03 -19.51
CA GLN A 471 34.29 -2.02 -19.87
C GLN A 471 34.47 -2.08 -21.40
N VAL A 472 34.16 -1.04 -22.10
CA VAL A 472 34.99 -0.37 -23.17
C VAL A 472 34.57 1.08 -23.21
#